data_47bab2d0a2b2ab4a9d0d0d1502fe389e
#
_entry.id   47bab2d0a2b2ab4a9d0d0d1502fe389e
#
_cell.length_a   1.000
_cell.length_b   1.000
_cell.length_c   1.000
_cell.angle_alpha   90.00
_cell.angle_beta   90.00
_cell.angle_gamma   90.00
#
_symmetry.space_group_name_H-M   'P 1'
#
loop_
_entity.id
_entity.type
_entity.pdbx_description
1 polymer ?
#
loop_
_entity_poly.entity_id
_entity_poly.type
_entity_poly.pdbx_seq_one_letter_code
_entity_poly.pdbx_strand_id
1 'polypeptide(L)'
;SGKLYQGCNLENAAFTPTVCAERVTFFKALYDGEREFAAIAVVSTGEAPGFPCGVCRQVMAEFCGEDFIVISGDREHNVIVTTLGELLPYSFGPKDLLK
;
A
#
# COMPACT_ATOMS: atom_id res chain seq x y z
N SER A 1 3.50 -15.20 -6.24
CA SER A 1 4.81 -15.80 -6.42
C SER A 1 5.49 -16.21 -5.10
N GLY A 2 5.04 -15.72 -3.98
CA GLY A 2 5.67 -15.98 -2.70
C GLY A 2 6.88 -15.11 -2.39
N LYS A 3 7.22 -14.19 -3.27
CA LYS A 3 8.32 -13.25 -3.03
C LYS A 3 7.89 -12.15 -2.06
N LEU A 4 8.84 -11.71 -1.24
CA LEU A 4 8.68 -10.62 -0.30
C LEU A 4 9.46 -9.40 -0.80
N TYR A 5 8.79 -8.25 -0.85
CA TYR A 5 9.43 -6.99 -1.22
C TYR A 5 9.37 -6.03 -0.04
N GLN A 6 10.43 -5.27 0.15
CA GLN A 6 10.54 -4.31 1.24
C GLN A 6 10.88 -2.93 0.69
N GLY A 7 10.42 -1.89 1.40
CA GLY A 7 10.74 -0.52 1.04
C GLY A 7 10.67 0.40 2.25
N CYS A 8 11.18 1.59 2.09
CA CYS A 8 11.15 2.63 3.11
C CYS A 8 10.67 3.95 2.52
N ASN A 9 10.24 4.84 3.40
CA ASN A 9 9.79 6.17 3.02
C ASN A 9 10.95 7.00 2.48
N LEU A 10 10.73 7.70 1.37
CA LEU A 10 11.71 8.60 0.76
C LEU A 10 11.14 10.01 0.75
N GLU A 11 11.72 10.89 1.57
CA GLU A 11 11.25 12.26 1.71
C GLU A 11 12.01 13.21 0.80
N ASN A 12 11.33 14.30 0.41
CA ASN A 12 11.91 15.32 -0.44
C ASN A 12 11.44 16.68 0.04
N ALA A 13 12.34 17.65 0.04
CA ALA A 13 12.05 19.01 0.50
C ALA A 13 10.96 19.70 -0.36
N ALA A 14 10.80 19.28 -1.59
CA ALA A 14 9.75 19.80 -2.47
C ALA A 14 8.39 19.16 -2.22
N PHE A 15 8.30 18.16 -1.34
CA PHE A 15 7.14 17.35 -0.97
C PHE A 15 6.60 16.48 -2.09
N THR A 16 6.26 17.03 -3.24
CA THR A 16 5.69 16.25 -4.36
C THR A 16 6.50 15.01 -4.73
N PRO A 17 7.86 15.03 -4.78
CA PRO A 17 8.65 13.84 -5.06
C PRO A 17 8.75 12.86 -3.90
N THR A 18 8.22 13.19 -2.72
CA THR A 18 8.21 12.29 -1.58
C THR A 18 7.45 11.02 -1.92
N VAL A 19 8.05 9.86 -1.61
CA VAL A 19 7.46 8.55 -1.91
C VAL A 19 7.34 7.75 -0.64
N CYS A 20 6.13 7.29 -0.33
CA CYS A 20 5.87 6.45 0.83
C CYS A 20 6.48 5.05 0.63
N ALA A 21 6.81 4.37 1.74
CA ALA A 21 7.38 3.02 1.72
C ALA A 21 6.51 2.05 0.91
N GLU A 22 5.19 2.16 1.00
CA GLU A 22 4.25 1.30 0.29
C GLU A 22 4.44 1.43 -1.23
N ARG A 23 4.58 2.66 -1.74
CA ARG A 23 4.78 2.89 -3.17
C ARG A 23 6.15 2.40 -3.63
N VAL A 24 7.18 2.62 -2.83
CA VAL A 24 8.54 2.11 -3.13
C VAL A 24 8.48 0.59 -3.29
N THR A 25 7.81 -0.08 -2.36
CA THR A 25 7.69 -1.54 -2.37
C THR A 25 6.90 -2.03 -3.59
N PHE A 26 5.76 -1.41 -3.88
CA PHE A 26 4.94 -1.77 -5.04
C PHE A 26 5.69 -1.55 -6.35
N PHE A 27 6.37 -0.42 -6.50
CA PHE A 27 7.08 -0.13 -7.73
C PHE A 27 8.25 -1.10 -7.96
N LYS A 28 8.93 -1.53 -6.89
CA LYS A 28 9.95 -2.57 -6.97
C LYS A 28 9.36 -3.88 -7.49
N ALA A 29 8.24 -4.29 -6.94
CA ALA A 29 7.57 -5.53 -7.35
C ALA A 29 7.09 -5.44 -8.79
N LEU A 30 6.49 -4.33 -9.18
CA LEU A 30 6.03 -4.11 -10.55
C LEU A 30 7.18 -4.11 -11.54
N TYR A 31 8.31 -3.49 -11.19
CA TYR A 31 9.50 -3.48 -12.03
C TYR A 31 10.03 -4.90 -12.25
N ASP A 32 9.90 -5.74 -11.21
CA ASP A 32 10.34 -7.14 -11.25
C ASP A 32 9.33 -8.05 -11.97
N GLY A 33 8.24 -7.50 -12.48
CA GLY A 33 7.27 -8.23 -13.29
C GLY A 33 6.07 -8.79 -12.52
N GLU A 34 5.98 -8.53 -11.21
CA GLU A 34 4.85 -9.01 -10.42
C GLU A 34 3.57 -8.26 -10.76
N ARG A 35 2.45 -8.97 -10.81
CA ARG A 35 1.12 -8.40 -11.12
C ARG A 35 0.03 -8.87 -10.17
N GLU A 36 0.31 -9.89 -9.38
CA GLU A 36 -0.63 -10.46 -8.40
C GLU A 36 -0.06 -10.27 -7.00
N PHE A 37 -0.85 -9.67 -6.12
CA PHE A 37 -0.43 -9.33 -4.77
C PHE A 37 -1.43 -9.90 -3.76
N ALA A 38 -0.92 -10.56 -2.72
CA ALA A 38 -1.75 -11.18 -1.69
C ALA A 38 -2.06 -10.23 -0.55
N ALA A 39 -1.04 -9.51 -0.06
CA ALA A 39 -1.19 -8.64 1.10
C ALA A 39 -0.03 -7.64 1.18
N ILE A 40 -0.24 -6.58 1.95
CA ILE A 40 0.81 -5.65 2.33
C ILE A 40 0.81 -5.47 3.84
N ALA A 41 1.99 -5.36 4.42
CA ALA A 41 2.14 -5.02 5.84
C ALA A 41 2.83 -3.66 5.94
N VAL A 42 2.22 -2.77 6.72
CA VAL A 42 2.73 -1.42 6.95
C VAL A 42 3.01 -1.26 8.43
N VAL A 43 4.25 -0.94 8.77
CA VAL A 43 4.67 -0.78 10.17
C VAL A 43 5.04 0.67 10.40
N SER A 44 4.45 1.27 11.43
CA SER A 44 4.77 2.62 11.86
C SER A 44 5.73 2.58 13.05
N THR A 45 6.62 3.56 13.13
CA THR A 45 7.46 3.75 14.31
C THR A 45 6.78 4.57 15.39
N GLY A 46 5.56 5.06 15.12
CA GLY A 46 4.75 5.80 16.07
C GLY A 46 4.01 4.91 17.05
N GLU A 47 3.17 5.52 17.89
CA GLU A 47 2.40 4.80 18.90
C GLU A 47 1.11 4.20 18.34
N ALA A 48 0.66 4.68 17.17
CA ALA A 48 -0.54 4.16 16.51
C ALA A 48 -0.16 3.31 15.31
N PRO A 49 -0.99 2.32 14.92
CA PRO A 49 -0.75 1.56 13.71
C PRO A 49 -0.66 2.47 12.49
N GLY A 50 0.27 2.17 11.59
CA GLY A 50 0.45 2.93 10.36
C GLY A 50 -0.47 2.43 9.27
N PHE A 51 -1.34 3.29 8.76
CA PHE A 51 -2.16 2.99 7.60
C PHE A 51 -1.56 3.65 6.37
N PRO A 52 -1.70 3.04 5.18
CA PRO A 52 -1.21 3.68 3.95
C PRO A 52 -1.94 4.99 3.70
N CYS A 53 -1.23 6.00 3.18
CA CYS A 53 -1.84 7.28 2.84
C CYS A 53 -2.80 7.12 1.65
N GLY A 54 -3.62 8.16 1.40
CA GLY A 54 -4.60 8.12 0.32
C GLY A 54 -3.98 7.87 -1.05
N VAL A 55 -2.82 8.47 -1.33
CA VAL A 55 -2.11 8.25 -2.60
C VAL A 55 -1.70 6.78 -2.74
N CYS A 56 -1.16 6.19 -1.67
CA CYS A 56 -0.78 4.77 -1.67
C CYS A 56 -1.99 3.86 -1.84
N ARG A 57 -3.11 4.19 -1.19
CA ARG A 57 -4.36 3.43 -1.35
C ARG A 57 -4.82 3.44 -2.81
N GLN A 58 -4.73 4.59 -3.47
CA GLN A 58 -5.10 4.72 -4.88
C GLN A 58 -4.16 3.93 -5.79
N VAL A 59 -2.86 3.94 -5.49
CA VAL A 59 -1.89 3.13 -6.24
C VAL A 59 -2.22 1.64 -6.08
N MET A 60 -2.55 1.20 -4.88
CA MET A 60 -2.96 -0.19 -4.64
C MET A 60 -4.22 -0.55 -5.42
N ALA A 61 -5.18 0.38 -5.52
CA ALA A 61 -6.44 0.15 -6.24
C ALA A 61 -6.23 -0.05 -7.73
N GLU A 62 -5.11 0.40 -8.29
CA GLU A 62 -4.78 0.17 -9.69
C GLU A 62 -4.46 -1.30 -9.96
N PHE A 63 -3.86 -1.98 -8.98
CA PHE A 63 -3.32 -3.34 -9.16
C PHE A 63 -3.98 -4.40 -8.30
N CYS A 64 -4.79 -4.02 -7.31
CA CYS A 64 -5.38 -4.93 -6.34
C CYS A 64 -6.90 -4.74 -6.26
N GLY A 65 -7.60 -5.82 -5.91
CA GLY A 65 -9.04 -5.77 -5.68
C GLY A 65 -9.38 -5.27 -4.29
N GLU A 66 -10.67 -5.12 -4.03
CA GLU A 66 -11.17 -4.64 -2.74
C GLU A 66 -10.87 -5.59 -1.58
N ASP A 67 -10.66 -6.86 -1.87
CA ASP A 67 -10.34 -7.89 -0.88
C ASP A 67 -8.85 -7.99 -0.54
N PHE A 68 -8.01 -7.15 -1.15
CA PHE A 68 -6.58 -7.10 -0.87
C PHE A 68 -6.35 -6.79 0.62
N ILE A 69 -5.53 -7.61 1.28
CA ILE A 69 -5.33 -7.53 2.72
C ILE A 69 -4.28 -6.49 3.07
N VAL A 70 -4.62 -5.58 3.98
CA VAL A 70 -3.72 -4.57 4.49
C VAL A 70 -3.53 -4.82 6.00
N ILE A 71 -2.30 -5.09 6.39
CA ILE A 71 -1.93 -5.34 7.78
C ILE A 71 -1.19 -4.11 8.29
N SER A 72 -1.76 -3.44 9.28
CA SER A 72 -1.17 -2.22 9.85
C SER A 72 -0.69 -2.51 11.26
N GLY A 73 0.56 -2.17 11.55
CA GLY A 73 1.15 -2.42 12.86
C GLY A 73 1.86 -1.19 13.41
N ASP A 74 2.04 -1.17 14.73
CA ASP A 74 2.84 -0.18 15.42
C ASP A 74 4.12 -0.84 15.95
N ARG A 75 4.98 -0.07 16.61
CA ARG A 75 6.24 -0.61 17.11
C ARG A 75 6.07 -1.50 18.34
N GLU A 76 4.89 -1.54 18.95
CA GLU A 76 4.59 -2.42 20.08
C GLU A 76 3.95 -3.73 19.63
N HIS A 77 3.93 -3.98 18.32
CA HIS A 77 3.37 -5.18 17.70
C HIS A 77 1.85 -5.29 17.80
N ASN A 78 1.15 -4.18 18.00
CA ASN A 78 -0.30 -4.13 17.84
C ASN A 78 -0.62 -4.12 16.35
N VAL A 79 -1.52 -4.99 15.92
CA VAL A 79 -1.80 -5.20 14.50
C VAL A 79 -3.28 -5.07 14.23
N ILE A 80 -3.61 -4.32 13.16
CA ILE A 80 -4.98 -4.21 12.66
C ILE A 80 -4.98 -4.75 11.23
N VAL A 81 -5.88 -5.68 10.95
CA VAL A 81 -6.03 -6.27 9.62
C VAL A 81 -7.29 -5.72 8.96
N THR A 82 -7.13 -5.11 7.79
CA THR A 82 -8.22 -4.54 7.03
C THR A 82 -8.13 -4.99 5.58
N THR A 83 -9.11 -4.59 4.77
CA THR A 83 -9.05 -4.78 3.32
C THR A 83 -8.90 -3.43 2.64
N LEU A 84 -8.46 -3.43 1.40
CA LEU A 84 -8.36 -2.20 0.61
C LEU A 84 -9.73 -1.56 0.44
N GLY A 85 -10.79 -2.36 0.27
CA GLY A 85 -12.15 -1.85 0.16
C GLY A 85 -12.60 -1.08 1.38
N GLU A 86 -12.18 -1.52 2.58
CA GLU A 86 -12.48 -0.81 3.82
C GLU A 86 -11.73 0.53 3.93
N LEU A 87 -10.49 0.58 3.39
CA LEU A 87 -9.65 1.77 3.45
C LEU A 87 -9.91 2.75 2.31
N LEU A 88 -10.52 2.30 1.23
CA LEU A 88 -10.82 3.13 0.07
C LEU A 88 -12.21 2.77 -0.48
N PRO A 89 -13.27 3.05 0.29
CA PRO A 89 -14.63 2.73 -0.16
C PRO A 89 -15.02 3.58 -1.36
N TYR A 90 -15.84 3.00 -2.25
CA TYR A 90 -16.31 3.67 -3.46
C TYR A 90 -15.17 4.19 -4.33
N SER A 91 -14.07 3.43 -4.42
CA SER A 91 -12.88 3.88 -5.12
C SER A 91 -13.10 3.99 -6.63
N PHE A 92 -12.44 5.00 -7.21
CA PHE A 92 -12.29 5.09 -8.66
C PHE A 92 -11.06 4.27 -9.06
N GLY A 93 -11.19 3.44 -10.06
CA GLY A 93 -10.09 2.57 -10.48
C GLY A 93 -10.19 2.19 -11.96
N PRO A 94 -9.33 1.26 -12.42
CA PRO A 94 -9.31 0.85 -13.83
C PRO A 94 -10.66 0.37 -14.34
N LYS A 95 -11.48 -0.25 -13.48
CA LYS A 95 -12.82 -0.72 -13.82
C LYS A 95 -13.72 0.42 -14.33
N ASP A 96 -13.48 1.65 -13.87
CA ASP A 96 -14.28 2.81 -14.23
C ASP A 96 -13.82 3.43 -15.54
N LEU A 97 -12.59 3.18 -15.95
CA LEU A 97 -12.02 3.66 -17.20
C LEU A 97 -12.19 2.69 -18.34
N LEU A 98 -12.34 1.39 -18.04
CA LEU A 98 -12.36 0.32 -19.05
C LEU A 98 -13.77 -0.15 -19.39
N LYS A 99 -14.77 0.62 -19.10
CA LYS A 99 -16.16 0.28 -19.41
C LYS A 99 -16.43 0.29 -20.89
#